data_1aa229bad045657b95546984e1fe40ce
#
_entry.id   1aa229bad045657b95546984e1fe40ce
#
_cell.length_a   1.000
_cell.length_b   1.000
_cell.length_c   1.000
_cell.angle_alpha   90.00
_cell.angle_beta   90.00
_cell.angle_gamma   90.00
#
_symmetry.space_group_name_H-M   'P 1'
#
loop_
_entity.id
_entity.type
_entity.pdbx_description
1 polymer ?
#
loop_
_entity_poly.entity_id
_entity_poly.type
_entity_poly.pdbx_seq_one_letter_code
_entity_poly.pdbx_strand_id
1 'polypeptide(L)'
;WKCNALNRPSWQAALRLGFCYEGTFRQARVDKGHSRDTAWFSVIDGEWPALKGCFERWLADANFDEQGRQRLRLSELTAACRVTP
;
A
#
# COMPACT_ATOMS: atom_id res chain seq x y z
N TRP A 1 3.13 6.96 -4.29
CA TRP A 1 3.76 6.77 -2.97
C TRP A 1 5.25 6.56 -3.14
N LYS A 2 6.01 7.30 -2.40
CA LYS A 2 7.46 7.14 -2.38
C LYS A 2 7.97 7.25 -0.96
N CYS A 3 9.04 6.53 -0.66
CA CYS A 3 9.66 6.58 0.66
C CYS A 3 11.15 6.21 0.58
N ASN A 4 11.87 6.50 1.65
CA ASN A 4 13.23 5.98 1.81
C ASN A 4 13.16 4.44 1.73
N ALA A 5 14.01 3.85 0.91
CA ALA A 5 14.03 2.40 0.71
C ALA A 5 14.27 1.61 2.00
N LEU A 6 14.87 2.24 3.02
CA LEU A 6 15.09 1.63 4.34
C LEU A 6 13.88 1.77 5.28
N ASN A 7 12.86 2.54 4.89
CA ASN A 7 11.68 2.74 5.73
C ASN A 7 10.68 1.59 5.56
N ARG A 8 10.91 0.51 6.29
CA ARG A 8 10.07 -0.69 6.23
C ARG A 8 8.61 -0.46 6.59
N PRO A 9 8.26 0.30 7.64
CA PRO A 9 6.85 0.59 7.93
C PRO A 9 6.12 1.27 6.78
N SER A 10 6.78 2.16 6.04
CA SER A 10 6.20 2.83 4.88
C SER A 10 5.98 1.85 3.71
N TRP A 11 6.91 0.93 3.47
CA TRP A 11 6.75 -0.15 2.50
C TRP A 11 5.50 -0.98 2.82
N GLN A 12 5.39 -1.40 4.07
CA GLN A 12 4.27 -2.23 4.52
C GLN A 12 2.94 -1.51 4.39
N ALA A 13 2.91 -0.22 4.71
CA ALA A 13 1.71 0.60 4.56
C ALA A 13 1.28 0.71 3.09
N ALA A 14 2.22 0.96 2.17
CA ALA A 14 1.92 1.04 0.74
C ALA A 14 1.35 -0.28 0.21
N LEU A 15 1.98 -1.39 0.55
CA LEU A 15 1.53 -2.72 0.11
C LEU A 15 0.16 -3.07 0.72
N ARG A 16 -0.07 -2.74 1.98
CA ARG A 16 -1.35 -2.98 2.64
C ARG A 16 -2.48 -2.19 1.98
N LEU A 17 -2.21 -0.98 1.54
CA LEU A 17 -3.16 -0.15 0.81
C LEU A 17 -3.37 -0.60 -0.64
N GLY A 18 -2.62 -1.59 -1.10
CA GLY A 18 -2.77 -2.14 -2.44
C GLY A 18 -1.91 -1.48 -3.50
N PHE A 19 -0.97 -0.63 -3.13
CA PHE A 19 -0.01 -0.08 -4.08
C PHE A 19 0.93 -1.16 -4.58
N CYS A 20 1.28 -1.07 -5.86
CA CYS A 20 2.26 -1.97 -6.46
C CYS A 20 3.66 -1.34 -6.40
N TYR A 21 4.65 -2.13 -6.02
CA TYR A 21 6.03 -1.69 -6.05
C TYR A 21 6.50 -1.53 -7.50
N GLU A 22 7.05 -0.37 -7.83
CA GLU A 22 7.53 -0.06 -9.17
C GLU A 22 9.04 -0.18 -9.30
N GLY A 23 9.76 0.11 -8.26
CA GLY A 23 11.22 0.04 -8.28
C GLY A 23 11.84 1.02 -7.30
N THR A 24 13.17 0.97 -7.23
CA THR A 24 13.96 1.82 -6.33
C THR A 24 14.91 2.66 -7.15
N PHE A 25 14.88 3.98 -6.93
CA PHE A 25 15.86 4.90 -7.47
C PHE A 25 17.02 4.94 -6.51
N ARG A 26 18.17 4.42 -6.95
CA ARG A 26 19.37 4.39 -6.12
C ARG A 26 19.99 5.78 -6.07
N GLN A 27 20.43 6.21 -4.89
CA GLN A 27 21.07 7.50 -4.68
C GLN A 27 20.23 8.68 -5.21
N ALA A 28 18.91 8.56 -5.09
CA ALA A 28 17.98 9.56 -5.61
C ALA A 28 18.06 10.89 -4.86
N ARG A 29 18.61 10.86 -3.65
CA ARG A 29 18.70 12.03 -2.78
C ARG A 29 19.91 11.93 -1.89
N VAL A 30 20.54 13.09 -1.60
CA VAL A 30 21.58 13.22 -0.59
C VAL A 30 20.97 13.87 0.64
N ASP A 31 21.11 13.23 1.78
CA ASP A 31 20.55 13.69 3.05
C ASP A 31 21.65 13.59 4.12
N LYS A 32 22.03 14.73 4.71
CA LYS A 32 23.10 14.84 5.72
C LYS A 32 24.41 14.18 5.29
N GLY A 33 24.77 14.35 4.02
CA GLY A 33 26.00 13.79 3.47
C GLY A 33 25.94 12.32 3.09
N HIS A 34 24.79 11.68 3.21
CA HIS A 34 24.57 10.29 2.82
C HIS A 34 23.62 10.17 1.65
N SER A 35 23.95 9.31 0.71
CA SER A 35 23.05 8.96 -0.39
C SER A 35 21.87 8.17 0.13
N ARG A 36 20.71 8.41 -0.46
CA ARG A 36 19.45 7.80 -0.05
C ARG A 36 18.73 7.23 -1.25
N ASP A 37 18.36 5.96 -1.16
CA ASP A 37 17.55 5.30 -2.19
C ASP A 37 16.08 5.59 -1.94
N THR A 38 15.32 5.78 -3.01
CA THR A 38 13.87 6.03 -2.93
C THR A 38 13.13 4.87 -3.57
N ALA A 39 12.25 4.24 -2.80
CA ALA A 39 11.33 3.23 -3.29
C ALA A 39 10.04 3.88 -3.78
N TRP A 40 9.56 3.44 -4.95
CA TRP A 40 8.36 3.96 -5.60
C TRP A 40 7.28 2.89 -5.67
N PHE A 41 6.06 3.30 -5.39
CA PHE A 41 4.87 2.47 -5.46
C PHE A 41 3.78 3.24 -6.19
N SER A 42 2.90 2.53 -6.88
CA SER A 42 1.82 3.19 -7.63
C SER A 42 0.52 2.40 -7.61
N VAL A 43 -0.55 3.11 -7.92
CA VAL A 43 -1.84 2.55 -8.31
C VAL A 43 -2.19 3.20 -9.62
N ILE A 44 -2.43 2.39 -10.64
CA ILE A 44 -2.84 2.88 -11.96
C ILE A 44 -4.36 2.85 -12.11
N ASP A 45 -4.89 3.52 -13.13
CA ASP A 45 -6.33 3.68 -13.37
C ASP A 45 -7.07 2.35 -13.40
N GLY A 46 -6.48 1.34 -14.05
CA GLY A 46 -7.11 0.03 -14.19
C GLY A 46 -7.20 -0.74 -12.88
N GLU A 47 -6.38 -0.39 -11.88
CA GLU A 47 -6.37 -1.04 -10.57
C GLU A 47 -7.30 -0.35 -9.57
N TRP A 48 -7.57 0.93 -9.77
CA TRP A 48 -8.30 1.76 -8.81
C TRP A 48 -9.72 1.26 -8.51
N PRO A 49 -10.56 0.88 -9.52
CA PRO A 49 -11.92 0.44 -9.21
C PRO A 49 -11.98 -0.75 -8.25
N ALA A 50 -11.10 -1.73 -8.43
CA ALA A 50 -11.04 -2.89 -7.54
C ALA A 50 -10.57 -2.51 -6.15
N LEU A 51 -9.55 -1.66 -6.03
CA LEU A 51 -9.06 -1.18 -4.74
C LEU A 51 -10.09 -0.33 -4.01
N LYS A 52 -10.81 0.53 -4.73
CA LYS A 52 -11.89 1.31 -4.16
C LYS A 52 -12.94 0.40 -3.54
N GLY A 53 -13.32 -0.66 -4.24
CA GLY A 53 -14.24 -1.67 -3.72
C GLY A 53 -13.72 -2.34 -2.45
N CYS A 54 -12.42 -2.63 -2.39
CA CYS A 54 -11.79 -3.19 -1.20
C CYS A 54 -11.87 -2.23 -0.01
N PHE A 55 -11.61 -0.93 -0.23
CA PHE A 55 -11.68 0.08 0.82
C PHE A 55 -13.11 0.26 1.32
N GLU A 56 -14.09 0.31 0.41
CA GLU A 56 -15.50 0.41 0.78
C GLU A 56 -15.95 -0.78 1.63
N ARG A 57 -15.54 -1.98 1.25
CA ARG A 57 -15.84 -3.21 1.99
C ARG A 57 -15.17 -3.21 3.36
N TRP A 58 -13.92 -2.76 3.44
CA TRP A 58 -13.17 -2.70 4.69
C TRP A 58 -13.81 -1.73 5.68
N LEU A 59 -14.33 -0.60 5.19
CA LEU A 59 -14.98 0.43 6.00
C LEU A 59 -16.48 0.19 6.21
N ALA A 60 -17.08 -0.81 5.56
CA ALA A 60 -18.51 -1.09 5.68
C ALA A 60 -18.86 -1.54 7.11
N ASP A 61 -20.03 -1.16 7.57
CA ASP A 61 -20.52 -1.53 8.91
C ASP A 61 -20.50 -3.05 9.14
N ALA A 62 -20.83 -3.83 8.09
CA ALA A 62 -20.80 -5.29 8.17
C ALA A 62 -19.42 -5.87 8.46
N ASN A 63 -18.35 -5.10 8.23
CA ASN A 63 -16.99 -5.53 8.52
C ASN A 63 -16.56 -5.29 9.97
N PHE A 64 -17.43 -4.69 10.78
CA PHE A 64 -17.17 -4.45 12.20
C PHE A 64 -17.98 -5.41 13.05
N ASP A 65 -17.34 -5.94 14.10
CA ASP A 65 -18.01 -6.79 15.07
C ASP A 65 -18.68 -5.92 16.16
N GLU A 66 -19.28 -6.57 17.15
CA GLU A 66 -19.99 -5.89 18.24
C GLU A 66 -19.09 -5.00 19.09
N GLN A 67 -17.77 -5.27 19.10
CA GLN A 67 -16.79 -4.45 19.82
C GLN A 67 -16.18 -3.37 18.93
N GLY A 68 -16.65 -3.20 17.71
CA GLY A 68 -16.13 -2.21 16.77
C GLY A 68 -14.82 -2.62 16.10
N ARG A 69 -14.46 -3.90 16.15
CA ARG A 69 -13.26 -4.42 15.48
C ARG A 69 -13.59 -4.86 14.07
N GLN A 70 -12.69 -4.61 13.14
CA GLN A 70 -12.86 -5.04 11.77
C GLN A 70 -12.67 -6.55 11.65
N ARG A 71 -13.59 -7.22 10.94
CA ARG A 71 -13.56 -8.66 10.75
C ARG A 71 -12.50 -9.08 9.74
N LEU A 72 -12.35 -8.31 8.66
CA LEU A 72 -11.38 -8.56 7.60
C LEU A 72 -10.26 -7.52 7.67
N ARG A 73 -9.04 -7.96 7.46
CA ARG A 73 -7.88 -7.07 7.38
C ARG A 73 -7.80 -6.46 5.98
N LEU A 74 -7.41 -5.20 5.91
CA LEU A 74 -7.24 -4.52 4.63
C LEU A 74 -6.23 -5.24 3.74
N SER A 75 -5.14 -5.75 4.31
CA SER A 75 -4.12 -6.49 3.56
C SER A 75 -4.68 -7.73 2.86
N GLU A 76 -5.63 -8.42 3.47
CA GLU A 76 -6.30 -9.58 2.87
C GLU A 76 -7.16 -9.16 1.69
N LEU A 77 -7.92 -8.06 1.85
CA LEU A 77 -8.79 -7.56 0.78
C LEU A 77 -7.99 -7.05 -0.42
N THR A 78 -6.96 -6.27 -0.18
CA THR A 78 -6.13 -5.71 -1.26
C THR A 78 -5.29 -6.77 -1.95
N ALA A 79 -4.83 -7.79 -1.23
CA ALA A 79 -4.11 -8.91 -1.83
C ALA A 79 -4.99 -9.67 -2.83
N ALA A 80 -6.27 -9.86 -2.51
CA ALA A 80 -7.23 -10.50 -3.41
C ALA A 80 -7.54 -9.66 -4.64
N CYS A 81 -7.37 -8.34 -4.56
CA CYS A 81 -7.62 -7.40 -5.66
C CYS A 81 -6.42 -7.24 -6.59
N ARG A 82 -5.23 -7.71 -6.19
CA ARG A 82 -4.03 -7.57 -7.03
C ARG A 82 -4.16 -8.45 -8.26
N VAL A 83 -4.05 -7.80 -9.40
CA VAL A 83 -3.88 -8.52 -10.66
C VAL A 83 -2.39 -8.84 -10.76
N THR A 84 -2.05 -10.10 -10.67
CA THR A 84 -0.68 -10.55 -10.88
C THR A 84 -0.41 -10.55 -12.37
N PRO A 85 0.56 -9.80 -12.87
CA PRO A 85 0.91 -9.84 -14.28
C PRO A 85 1.49 -11.20 -14.67
#